data_bb0cae70e68d710314575baf7a743505
#
_entry.id   bb0cae70e68d710314575baf7a743505
#
_cell.length_a   1.000
_cell.length_b   1.000
_cell.length_c   1.000
_cell.angle_alpha   90.00
_cell.angle_beta   90.00
_cell.angle_gamma   90.00
#
_symmetry.space_group_name_H-M   'P 1'
#
loop_
_entity.id
_entity.type
_entity.pdbx_description
1 polymer ?
#
loop_
_entity_poly.entity_id
_entity_poly.type
_entity_poly.pdbx_seq_one_letter_code
_entity_poly.pdbx_strand_id
1 'polypeptide(L)'
;MRKKHIYDLVLFSILMVLLFLPMLQAHVLHIPLKPLNGVTEEKEKPQFSLASYRSGDYAKQEEAYLGQHFGFREPVIRLYNQYLWDCYKKTYAHDVVAGKKGWLYTPESVSDYYGNELLRWQPSPEEARQNFDRDIRYMNRVRAILKENDVELLAFIAPEKSFLYPEYLPERKHDSTTFNASEYYLRRFKENGFPCIDMTQWFGQMKDTVSYPLIPQTGAHWVFPAVYAADSLFRFMGDLKGEELPKLKIGTLHESDNHGADNDLEKLLNLSLPIRKRNGYSPTAEVTVESGPNAVKPKVLFIGNSFMWGIVNQVPMQEVFGDVEFWYYFSTAYTGQPLEPTGPVVDYNLLEKMLDFDYIVWFTTGNQLNKGTNGFANTAILTLGVDDSIRKAYIDRISDTLNLPLCTDTSNVSATTTEIDSIRRKEAIAILNSHPELIPELAVEHLTTQNSNIPYAKVTKDIRKDSVWMAALEAQAFLRSATMDQMLHAEVDHLKAGKPLYKDQTDEIRFSFQVQEEVQQRIKRIPNYEKLMESIREKAIKQNKPLEKAIEDDAIWITREKYGLDRCRLIDDPDAVIPLPADYQLK
;
A
#
# COMPACT_ATOMS: atom_id res chain seq x y z
N MET A 1 20.59 -37.01 -53.55
CA MET A 1 19.81 -35.78 -53.69
C MET A 1 18.35 -35.91 -53.22
N ARG A 2 17.57 -36.90 -53.64
CA ARG A 2 16.14 -37.06 -53.25
C ARG A 2 15.84 -37.11 -51.74
N LYS A 3 16.70 -37.78 -50.93
CA LYS A 3 16.44 -37.86 -49.46
C LYS A 3 16.61 -36.49 -48.77
N LYS A 4 17.57 -35.69 -49.22
CA LYS A 4 17.80 -34.34 -48.64
C LYS A 4 16.60 -33.43 -48.93
N HIS A 5 16.03 -33.41 -50.12
CA HIS A 5 14.84 -32.65 -50.46
C HIS A 5 13.60 -33.05 -49.65
N ILE A 6 13.49 -34.33 -49.28
CA ILE A 6 12.38 -34.80 -48.45
C ILE A 6 12.54 -34.24 -47.02
N TYR A 7 13.74 -34.26 -46.47
CA TYR A 7 13.99 -33.68 -45.14
C TYR A 7 13.75 -32.17 -45.14
N ASP A 8 14.21 -31.46 -46.15
CA ASP A 8 14.02 -30.02 -46.28
C ASP A 8 12.52 -29.70 -46.42
N LEU A 9 11.74 -30.45 -47.17
CA LEU A 9 10.30 -30.27 -47.33
C LEU A 9 9.56 -30.57 -46.02
N VAL A 10 9.92 -31.65 -45.33
CA VAL A 10 9.31 -31.99 -44.03
C VAL A 10 9.60 -30.93 -43.01
N LEU A 11 10.87 -30.47 -42.93
CA LEU A 11 11.24 -29.39 -42.02
C LEU A 11 10.48 -28.10 -42.32
N PHE A 12 10.42 -27.72 -43.60
CA PHE A 12 9.66 -26.55 -44.03
C PHE A 12 8.18 -26.66 -43.66
N SER A 13 7.57 -27.83 -43.90
CA SER A 13 6.17 -28.06 -43.55
C SER A 13 5.91 -27.97 -42.07
N ILE A 14 6.80 -28.52 -41.24
CA ILE A 14 6.73 -28.40 -39.78
C ILE A 14 6.83 -26.93 -39.36
N LEU A 15 7.77 -26.20 -39.90
CA LEU A 15 7.96 -24.78 -39.59
C LEU A 15 6.73 -23.94 -39.98
N MET A 16 6.13 -24.25 -41.17
CA MET A 16 4.91 -23.58 -41.61
C MET A 16 3.72 -23.90 -40.71
N VAL A 17 3.55 -25.15 -40.29
CA VAL A 17 2.51 -25.53 -39.33
C VAL A 17 2.70 -24.80 -38.01
N LEU A 18 3.92 -24.76 -37.47
CA LEU A 18 4.21 -24.06 -36.25
C LEU A 18 3.95 -22.54 -36.35
N LEU A 19 4.22 -21.94 -37.50
CA LEU A 19 3.99 -20.52 -37.77
C LEU A 19 2.48 -20.16 -37.78
N PHE A 20 1.64 -21.02 -38.39
CA PHE A 20 0.22 -20.75 -38.50
C PHE A 20 -0.62 -21.31 -37.33
N LEU A 21 -0.06 -22.19 -36.52
CA LEU A 21 -0.76 -22.83 -35.41
C LEU A 21 -1.34 -21.82 -34.39
N PRO A 22 -0.64 -20.73 -33.99
CA PRO A 22 -1.21 -19.73 -33.10
C PRO A 22 -2.43 -19.01 -33.69
N MET A 23 -2.36 -18.67 -34.98
CA MET A 23 -3.49 -18.05 -35.69
C MET A 23 -4.69 -19.00 -35.75
N LEU A 24 -4.45 -20.27 -36.01
CA LEU A 24 -5.48 -21.31 -36.06
C LEU A 24 -6.15 -21.48 -34.69
N GLN A 25 -5.37 -21.47 -33.60
CA GLN A 25 -5.89 -21.54 -32.23
C GLN A 25 -6.75 -20.33 -31.89
N ALA A 26 -6.25 -19.12 -32.17
CA ALA A 26 -6.92 -17.86 -31.81
C ALA A 26 -8.24 -17.65 -32.57
N HIS A 27 -8.31 -18.05 -33.86
CA HIS A 27 -9.42 -17.69 -34.73
C HIS A 27 -10.33 -18.85 -35.15
N VAL A 28 -9.89 -20.10 -34.98
CA VAL A 28 -10.63 -21.29 -35.46
C VAL A 28 -10.91 -22.29 -34.35
N LEU A 29 -9.88 -22.71 -33.62
CA LEU A 29 -10.02 -23.80 -32.65
C LEU A 29 -10.58 -23.31 -31.30
N HIS A 30 -10.32 -22.10 -30.91
CA HIS A 30 -10.77 -21.48 -29.64
C HIS A 30 -10.61 -22.42 -28.43
N ILE A 31 -9.49 -23.16 -28.36
CA ILE A 31 -9.22 -24.07 -27.25
C ILE A 31 -9.07 -23.23 -25.96
N PRO A 32 -9.86 -23.49 -24.91
CA PRO A 32 -9.73 -22.77 -23.67
C PRO A 32 -8.36 -23.06 -23.03
N LEU A 33 -7.59 -22.03 -22.82
CA LEU A 33 -6.28 -22.10 -22.18
C LEU A 33 -6.36 -21.61 -20.75
N LYS A 34 -5.59 -22.22 -19.85
CA LYS A 34 -5.52 -21.76 -18.46
C LYS A 34 -4.92 -20.35 -18.44
N PRO A 35 -5.61 -19.34 -17.90
CA PRO A 35 -5.11 -17.97 -17.86
C PRO A 35 -3.81 -17.88 -17.02
N LEU A 36 -2.96 -16.90 -17.34
CA LEU A 36 -1.79 -16.59 -16.53
C LEU A 36 -2.24 -16.00 -15.18
N ASN A 37 -1.46 -16.27 -14.13
CA ASN A 37 -1.68 -15.65 -12.85
C ASN A 37 -1.01 -14.25 -12.83
N GLY A 38 -1.56 -13.36 -12.04
CA GLY A 38 -1.14 -11.96 -11.93
C GLY A 38 -2.17 -11.02 -12.55
N VAL A 39 -2.02 -9.73 -12.26
CA VAL A 39 -2.89 -8.70 -12.81
C VAL A 39 -2.41 -8.36 -14.22
N THR A 40 -3.23 -8.64 -15.21
CA THR A 40 -3.02 -8.18 -16.58
C THR A 40 -4.14 -7.22 -16.96
N GLU A 41 -3.76 -6.02 -17.36
CA GLU A 41 -4.72 -5.08 -17.95
C GLU A 41 -5.13 -5.62 -19.34
N GLU A 42 -6.41 -5.85 -19.53
CA GLU A 42 -6.94 -6.34 -20.80
C GLU A 42 -6.86 -5.22 -21.84
N LYS A 43 -6.21 -5.50 -22.97
CA LYS A 43 -6.08 -4.53 -24.07
C LYS A 43 -7.23 -4.71 -25.04
N GLU A 44 -7.98 -3.65 -25.24
CA GLU A 44 -9.05 -3.63 -26.23
C GLU A 44 -8.49 -3.56 -27.66
N LYS A 45 -9.27 -4.11 -28.60
CA LYS A 45 -8.91 -4.03 -30.02
C LYS A 45 -8.99 -2.58 -30.49
N PRO A 46 -7.89 -2.00 -30.99
CA PRO A 46 -7.89 -0.60 -31.40
C PRO A 46 -8.76 -0.37 -32.63
N GLN A 47 -9.47 0.75 -32.64
CA GLN A 47 -10.23 1.16 -33.81
C GLN A 47 -9.30 1.87 -34.81
N PHE A 48 -9.37 1.45 -36.06
CA PHE A 48 -8.59 2.06 -37.12
C PHE A 48 -9.06 3.49 -37.41
N SER A 49 -8.11 4.44 -37.41
CA SER A 49 -8.33 5.77 -37.96
C SER A 49 -7.10 6.21 -38.74
N LEU A 50 -7.29 7.04 -39.76
CA LEU A 50 -6.17 7.51 -40.59
C LEU A 50 -5.20 8.38 -39.77
N ALA A 51 -5.70 9.09 -38.77
CA ALA A 51 -4.88 9.90 -37.86
C ALA A 51 -4.01 9.02 -36.97
N SER A 52 -4.57 8.01 -36.31
CA SER A 52 -3.83 7.09 -35.44
C SER A 52 -2.85 6.18 -36.23
N TYR A 53 -3.17 5.86 -37.49
CA TYR A 53 -2.25 5.15 -38.37
C TYR A 53 -1.04 6.00 -38.74
N ARG A 54 -1.26 7.29 -39.06
CA ARG A 54 -0.16 8.23 -39.42
C ARG A 54 0.72 8.59 -38.21
N SER A 55 0.16 8.66 -37.02
CA SER A 55 0.92 8.89 -35.78
C SER A 55 1.70 7.66 -35.32
N GLY A 56 1.37 6.47 -35.81
CA GLY A 56 1.94 5.20 -35.34
C GLY A 56 1.21 4.60 -34.14
N ASP A 57 0.24 5.31 -33.54
CA ASP A 57 -0.48 4.85 -32.35
C ASP A 57 -1.30 3.60 -32.61
N TYR A 58 -1.96 3.51 -33.80
CA TYR A 58 -2.69 2.33 -34.20
C TYR A 58 -1.80 1.08 -34.23
N ALA A 59 -0.62 1.18 -34.86
CA ALA A 59 0.30 0.05 -34.95
C ALA A 59 0.76 -0.42 -33.56
N LYS A 60 1.06 0.51 -32.66
CA LYS A 60 1.48 0.23 -31.28
C LYS A 60 0.36 -0.43 -30.46
N GLN A 61 -0.87 0.06 -30.60
CA GLN A 61 -2.02 -0.51 -29.89
C GLN A 61 -2.40 -1.88 -30.47
N GLU A 62 -2.36 -2.05 -31.79
CA GLU A 62 -2.64 -3.33 -32.47
C GLU A 62 -1.59 -4.39 -32.07
N GLU A 63 -0.31 -4.03 -32.02
CA GLU A 63 0.77 -4.90 -31.54
C GLU A 63 0.52 -5.35 -30.09
N ALA A 64 0.15 -4.42 -29.22
CA ALA A 64 -0.16 -4.72 -27.81
C ALA A 64 -1.39 -5.65 -27.69
N TYR A 65 -2.44 -5.40 -28.47
CA TYR A 65 -3.64 -6.25 -28.53
C TYR A 65 -3.30 -7.64 -29.05
N LEU A 66 -2.62 -7.75 -30.20
CA LEU A 66 -2.23 -9.03 -30.77
C LEU A 66 -1.29 -9.81 -29.86
N GLY A 67 -0.39 -9.11 -29.14
CA GLY A 67 0.48 -9.72 -28.14
C GLY A 67 -0.26 -10.36 -26.98
N GLN A 68 -1.43 -9.84 -26.60
CA GLN A 68 -2.29 -10.47 -25.58
C GLN A 68 -3.18 -11.57 -26.14
N HIS A 69 -3.63 -11.46 -27.39
CA HIS A 69 -4.56 -12.39 -28.04
C HIS A 69 -3.88 -13.39 -28.97
N PHE A 70 -2.56 -13.51 -28.85
CA PHE A 70 -1.77 -14.47 -29.62
C PHE A 70 -2.11 -15.90 -29.20
N GLY A 71 -2.45 -16.73 -30.16
CA GLY A 71 -2.82 -18.12 -29.88
C GLY A 71 -1.71 -18.91 -29.21
N PHE A 72 -2.07 -19.76 -28.26
CA PHE A 72 -1.13 -20.50 -27.40
C PHE A 72 -0.18 -19.60 -26.58
N ARG A 73 -0.51 -18.32 -26.38
CA ARG A 73 0.31 -17.37 -25.60
C ARG A 73 0.65 -17.91 -24.21
N GLU A 74 -0.37 -18.36 -23.49
CA GLU A 74 -0.22 -18.81 -22.10
C GLU A 74 0.71 -20.03 -21.96
N PRO A 75 0.55 -21.11 -22.73
CA PRO A 75 1.50 -22.24 -22.67
C PRO A 75 2.92 -21.86 -23.14
N VAL A 76 3.04 -21.01 -24.15
CA VAL A 76 4.38 -20.55 -24.62
C VAL A 76 5.09 -19.75 -23.52
N ILE A 77 4.39 -18.83 -22.85
CA ILE A 77 4.93 -18.08 -21.72
C ILE A 77 5.34 -19.05 -20.60
N ARG A 78 4.50 -20.02 -20.25
CA ARG A 78 4.83 -21.01 -19.22
C ARG A 78 6.06 -21.85 -19.58
N LEU A 79 6.18 -22.30 -20.81
CA LEU A 79 7.36 -23.05 -21.28
C LEU A 79 8.62 -22.19 -21.24
N TYR A 80 8.52 -20.93 -21.67
CA TYR A 80 9.62 -19.99 -21.64
C TYR A 80 10.06 -19.67 -20.19
N ASN A 81 9.11 -19.41 -19.31
CA ASN A 81 9.36 -19.19 -17.90
C ASN A 81 9.99 -20.43 -17.25
N GLN A 82 9.51 -21.63 -17.62
CA GLN A 82 10.09 -22.89 -17.15
C GLN A 82 11.57 -23.04 -17.58
N TYR A 83 11.86 -22.74 -18.84
CA TYR A 83 13.24 -22.76 -19.34
C TYR A 83 14.15 -21.78 -18.56
N LEU A 84 13.68 -20.56 -18.35
CA LEU A 84 14.44 -19.56 -17.59
C LEU A 84 14.65 -19.99 -16.14
N TRP A 85 13.61 -20.56 -15.54
CA TRP A 85 13.70 -21.08 -14.17
C TRP A 85 14.66 -22.26 -14.06
N ASP A 86 14.56 -23.23 -14.95
CA ASP A 86 15.38 -24.44 -14.86
C ASP A 86 16.84 -24.17 -15.16
N CYS A 87 17.13 -23.37 -16.19
CA CYS A 87 18.50 -23.09 -16.62
C CYS A 87 19.18 -21.99 -15.81
N TYR A 88 18.44 -20.95 -15.38
CA TYR A 88 19.04 -19.72 -14.85
C TYR A 88 18.49 -19.31 -13.48
N LYS A 89 17.48 -19.96 -12.97
CA LYS A 89 16.73 -19.53 -11.75
C LYS A 89 16.26 -18.06 -11.82
N LYS A 90 15.89 -17.62 -13.03
CA LYS A 90 15.37 -16.28 -13.30
C LYS A 90 13.88 -16.28 -13.43
N THR A 91 13.25 -15.19 -13.02
CA THR A 91 11.82 -14.92 -13.19
C THR A 91 11.62 -13.50 -13.74
N TYR A 92 10.53 -13.33 -14.49
CA TYR A 92 10.01 -12.02 -14.90
C TYR A 92 8.87 -11.52 -14.00
N ALA A 93 8.43 -12.31 -13.01
CA ALA A 93 7.48 -11.84 -12.01
C ALA A 93 8.16 -10.78 -11.13
N HIS A 94 7.71 -9.53 -11.22
CA HIS A 94 8.29 -8.41 -10.46
C HIS A 94 8.11 -8.57 -8.95
N ASP A 95 7.05 -9.25 -8.53
CA ASP A 95 6.69 -9.47 -7.13
C ASP A 95 7.37 -10.71 -6.51
N VAL A 96 8.31 -11.34 -7.24
CA VAL A 96 8.97 -12.55 -6.78
C VAL A 96 10.49 -12.48 -6.93
N VAL A 97 11.20 -12.73 -5.85
CA VAL A 97 12.64 -12.89 -5.82
C VAL A 97 13.00 -14.36 -5.64
N ALA A 98 13.79 -14.90 -6.57
CA ALA A 98 14.32 -16.25 -6.47
C ALA A 98 15.47 -16.31 -5.47
N GLY A 99 15.30 -17.08 -4.42
CA GLY A 99 16.32 -17.42 -3.45
C GLY A 99 17.05 -18.74 -3.78
N LYS A 100 17.91 -19.17 -2.87
CA LYS A 100 18.66 -20.44 -2.98
C LYS A 100 17.72 -21.65 -2.88
N LYS A 101 18.07 -22.73 -3.52
CA LYS A 101 17.38 -24.05 -3.45
C LYS A 101 15.87 -24.00 -3.80
N GLY A 102 15.45 -23.03 -4.61
CA GLY A 102 14.06 -22.89 -5.04
C GLY A 102 13.14 -22.21 -4.02
N TRP A 103 13.70 -21.56 -3.01
CA TRP A 103 12.93 -20.69 -2.13
C TRP A 103 12.55 -19.40 -2.86
N LEU A 104 11.35 -18.91 -2.59
CA LEU A 104 10.83 -17.66 -3.17
C LEU A 104 10.53 -16.66 -2.06
N TYR A 105 10.77 -15.39 -2.35
CA TYR A 105 10.54 -14.28 -1.43
C TYR A 105 9.84 -13.13 -2.16
N THR A 106 9.21 -12.24 -1.41
CA THR A 106 8.79 -10.95 -1.95
C THR A 106 9.98 -9.98 -2.02
N PRO A 107 10.02 -9.04 -2.97
CA PRO A 107 11.07 -8.02 -3.04
C PRO A 107 11.22 -7.21 -1.75
N GLU A 108 10.09 -6.86 -1.13
CA GLU A 108 10.04 -6.10 0.12
C GLU A 108 10.71 -6.86 1.27
N SER A 109 10.39 -8.15 1.42
CA SER A 109 10.97 -9.00 2.45
C SER A 109 12.50 -9.13 2.31
N VAL A 110 13.00 -9.28 1.07
CA VAL A 110 14.44 -9.32 0.79
C VAL A 110 15.07 -7.96 1.04
N SER A 111 14.41 -6.89 0.61
CA SER A 111 14.89 -5.51 0.77
C SER A 111 15.00 -5.14 2.25
N ASP A 112 14.02 -5.53 3.07
CA ASP A 112 14.00 -5.30 4.51
C ASP A 112 15.17 -6.02 5.20
N TYR A 113 15.37 -7.32 4.91
CA TYR A 113 16.47 -8.07 5.49
C TYR A 113 17.84 -7.45 5.21
N TYR A 114 18.05 -6.93 4.00
CA TYR A 114 19.30 -6.27 3.61
C TYR A 114 19.36 -4.78 3.97
N GLY A 115 18.35 -4.25 4.65
CA GLY A 115 18.31 -2.90 5.18
C GLY A 115 18.01 -1.80 4.17
N ASN A 116 17.46 -2.14 2.99
CA ASN A 116 17.17 -1.17 1.94
C ASN A 116 15.69 -0.75 1.89
N GLU A 117 14.81 -1.39 2.66
CA GLU A 117 13.36 -1.12 2.61
C GLU A 117 12.99 0.20 3.29
N LEU A 118 13.72 0.57 4.33
CA LEU A 118 13.45 1.78 5.09
C LEU A 118 13.41 3.02 4.18
N LEU A 119 14.46 3.21 3.36
CA LEU A 119 14.59 4.40 2.50
C LEU A 119 13.60 4.46 1.33
N ARG A 120 12.83 3.40 1.13
CA ARG A 120 11.70 3.40 0.20
C ARG A 120 10.48 4.14 0.77
N TRP A 121 10.35 4.15 2.09
CA TRP A 121 9.18 4.68 2.80
C TRP A 121 9.49 5.86 3.69
N GLN A 122 10.75 6.01 4.08
CA GLN A 122 11.21 7.06 4.98
C GLN A 122 12.33 7.85 4.30
N PRO A 123 12.34 9.19 4.41
CA PRO A 123 13.35 10.04 3.77
C PRO A 123 14.78 9.76 4.28
N SER A 124 14.89 9.46 5.56
CA SER A 124 16.15 9.15 6.21
C SER A 124 15.96 8.28 7.46
N PRO A 125 16.99 7.61 7.98
CA PRO A 125 16.91 6.90 9.25
C PRO A 125 16.57 7.80 10.43
N GLU A 126 16.96 9.07 10.40
CA GLU A 126 16.65 10.02 11.47
C GLU A 126 15.18 10.41 11.47
N GLU A 127 14.64 10.75 10.31
CA GLU A 127 13.21 11.05 10.17
C GLU A 127 12.35 9.81 10.44
N ALA A 128 12.83 8.62 10.04
CA ALA A 128 12.18 7.36 10.41
C ALA A 128 12.01 7.23 11.94
N ARG A 129 13.08 7.53 12.71
CA ARG A 129 13.00 7.51 14.19
C ARG A 129 11.96 8.49 14.71
N GLN A 130 11.97 9.72 14.20
CA GLN A 130 11.00 10.74 14.62
C GLN A 130 9.55 10.33 14.29
N ASN A 131 9.32 9.83 13.09
CA ASN A 131 8.01 9.34 12.67
C ASN A 131 7.55 8.15 13.51
N PHE A 132 8.42 7.18 13.76
CA PHE A 132 8.10 6.01 14.56
C PHE A 132 7.87 6.36 16.03
N ASP A 133 8.67 7.27 16.60
CA ASP A 133 8.45 7.76 17.97
C ASP A 133 7.12 8.51 18.07
N ARG A 134 6.74 9.28 17.06
CA ARG A 134 5.41 9.91 17.00
C ARG A 134 4.31 8.87 16.97
N ASP A 135 4.38 7.90 16.08
CA ASP A 135 3.41 6.82 15.96
C ASP A 135 3.25 6.07 17.30
N ILE A 136 4.36 5.74 17.95
CA ILE A 136 4.38 5.03 19.23
C ILE A 136 3.75 5.88 20.35
N ARG A 137 4.05 7.20 20.40
CA ARG A 137 3.39 8.10 21.35
C ARG A 137 1.88 8.13 21.12
N TYR A 138 1.45 8.24 19.86
CA TYR A 138 0.02 8.23 19.51
C TYR A 138 -0.64 6.91 19.89
N MET A 139 -0.02 5.79 19.56
CA MET A 139 -0.52 4.46 19.95
C MET A 139 -0.68 4.33 21.48
N ASN A 140 0.31 4.80 22.26
CA ASN A 140 0.23 4.76 23.72
C ASN A 140 -0.90 5.64 24.25
N ARG A 141 -1.09 6.85 23.71
CA ARG A 141 -2.17 7.74 24.11
C ARG A 141 -3.55 7.19 23.72
N VAL A 142 -3.66 6.68 22.49
CA VAL A 142 -4.89 5.99 22.02
C VAL A 142 -5.22 4.83 22.93
N ARG A 143 -4.21 4.00 23.29
CA ARG A 143 -4.40 2.89 24.22
C ARG A 143 -4.90 3.36 25.59
N ALA A 144 -4.33 4.44 26.12
CA ALA A 144 -4.77 4.97 27.41
C ALA A 144 -6.24 5.38 27.40
N ILE A 145 -6.68 6.09 26.35
CA ILE A 145 -8.07 6.52 26.18
C ILE A 145 -9.01 5.31 25.98
N LEU A 146 -8.62 4.35 25.16
CA LEU A 146 -9.39 3.12 24.93
C LEU A 146 -9.55 2.31 26.21
N LYS A 147 -8.49 2.22 27.02
CA LYS A 147 -8.49 1.50 28.28
C LYS A 147 -9.45 2.12 29.33
N GLU A 148 -9.62 3.44 29.32
CA GLU A 148 -10.63 4.12 30.16
C GLU A 148 -12.06 3.72 29.76
N ASN A 149 -12.25 3.20 28.55
CA ASN A 149 -13.50 2.69 28.00
C ASN A 149 -13.54 1.16 27.93
N ASP A 150 -12.68 0.47 28.68
CA ASP A 150 -12.55 -0.99 28.74
C ASP A 150 -12.16 -1.67 27.42
N VAL A 151 -11.57 -0.94 26.49
CA VAL A 151 -11.03 -1.47 25.22
C VAL A 151 -9.51 -1.62 25.34
N GLU A 152 -8.98 -2.81 25.12
CA GLU A 152 -7.53 -3.05 25.15
C GLU A 152 -6.93 -3.01 23.74
N LEU A 153 -5.95 -2.13 23.53
CA LEU A 153 -5.17 -2.02 22.28
C LEU A 153 -3.82 -2.70 22.45
N LEU A 154 -3.50 -3.62 21.53
CA LEU A 154 -2.23 -4.35 21.50
C LEU A 154 -1.67 -4.46 20.10
N ALA A 155 -0.36 -4.72 20.00
CA ALA A 155 0.33 -5.00 18.74
C ALA A 155 0.64 -6.50 18.61
N PHE A 156 0.51 -7.01 17.39
CA PHE A 156 0.95 -8.34 17.00
C PHE A 156 1.87 -8.24 15.80
N ILE A 157 3.09 -8.78 15.90
CA ILE A 157 4.07 -8.81 14.82
C ILE A 157 4.24 -10.25 14.36
N ALA A 158 3.74 -10.54 13.15
CA ALA A 158 3.90 -11.82 12.50
C ALA A 158 5.34 -11.99 11.97
N PRO A 159 5.86 -13.24 11.91
CA PRO A 159 7.23 -13.51 11.50
C PRO A 159 7.44 -13.18 10.03
N GLU A 160 8.58 -12.56 9.72
CA GLU A 160 8.99 -12.26 8.35
C GLU A 160 9.81 -13.42 7.78
N LYS A 161 9.48 -13.86 6.57
CA LYS A 161 10.12 -15.02 5.92
C LYS A 161 11.63 -14.87 5.74
N SER A 162 12.09 -13.66 5.37
CA SER A 162 13.51 -13.37 5.16
C SER A 162 14.34 -13.49 6.44
N PHE A 163 13.76 -13.13 7.59
CA PHE A 163 14.41 -13.27 8.90
C PHE A 163 14.29 -14.69 9.45
N LEU A 164 13.23 -15.41 9.07
CA LEU A 164 13.04 -16.80 9.49
C LEU A 164 13.92 -17.79 8.71
N TYR A 165 14.10 -17.55 7.41
CA TYR A 165 14.88 -18.41 6.49
C TYR A 165 15.95 -17.63 5.73
N PRO A 166 16.87 -16.92 6.43
CA PRO A 166 17.88 -16.08 5.80
C PRO A 166 18.91 -16.90 5.00
N GLU A 167 19.11 -18.18 5.34
CA GLU A 167 20.02 -19.10 4.67
C GLU A 167 19.67 -19.40 3.21
N TYR A 168 18.41 -19.13 2.82
CA TYR A 168 17.95 -19.32 1.44
C TYR A 168 17.85 -18.01 0.65
N LEU A 169 18.16 -16.87 1.24
CA LEU A 169 18.17 -15.59 0.53
C LEU A 169 19.22 -15.57 -0.60
N PRO A 170 18.98 -14.82 -1.67
CA PRO A 170 20.00 -14.57 -2.68
C PRO A 170 21.17 -13.81 -2.06
N GLU A 171 22.37 -14.07 -2.55
CA GLU A 171 23.56 -13.35 -2.06
C GLU A 171 23.51 -11.90 -2.49
N ARG A 172 23.48 -11.02 -1.50
CA ARG A 172 23.57 -9.57 -1.66
C ARG A 172 24.50 -9.02 -0.60
N LYS A 173 25.07 -7.85 -0.85
CA LYS A 173 25.86 -7.15 0.16
C LYS A 173 24.90 -6.68 1.26
N HIS A 174 25.10 -7.19 2.47
CA HIS A 174 24.35 -6.75 3.65
C HIS A 174 25.04 -5.50 4.22
N ASP A 175 24.25 -4.47 4.44
CA ASP A 175 24.72 -3.30 5.17
C ASP A 175 24.29 -3.43 6.63
N SER A 176 25.21 -3.90 7.47
CA SER A 176 24.98 -4.09 8.91
C SER A 176 24.80 -2.78 9.70
N THR A 177 24.99 -1.64 9.05
CA THR A 177 24.80 -0.31 9.69
C THR A 177 23.40 0.23 9.51
N THR A 178 22.55 -0.48 8.76
CA THR A 178 21.20 -0.03 8.45
C THR A 178 20.29 -0.12 9.66
N PHE A 179 19.45 0.88 9.76
CA PHE A 179 18.39 0.97 10.76
C PHE A 179 17.32 -0.11 10.51
N ASN A 180 17.02 -0.91 11.52
CA ASN A 180 15.98 -1.93 11.48
C ASN A 180 14.72 -1.42 12.16
N ALA A 181 13.64 -1.24 11.38
CA ALA A 181 12.37 -0.73 11.88
C ALA A 181 11.72 -1.68 12.91
N SER A 182 11.78 -3.00 12.67
CA SER A 182 11.20 -3.98 13.58
C SER A 182 11.87 -3.96 14.96
N GLU A 183 13.20 -3.98 15.00
CA GLU A 183 13.96 -3.89 16.25
C GLU A 183 13.67 -2.56 16.98
N TYR A 184 13.55 -1.48 16.21
CA TYR A 184 13.24 -0.17 16.77
C TYR A 184 11.86 -0.16 17.42
N TYR A 185 10.81 -0.59 16.71
CA TYR A 185 9.45 -0.65 17.26
C TYR A 185 9.36 -1.55 18.48
N LEU A 186 9.90 -2.77 18.42
CA LEU A 186 9.88 -3.71 19.54
C LEU A 186 10.53 -3.14 20.79
N ARG A 187 11.71 -2.53 20.63
CA ARG A 187 12.41 -1.87 21.74
C ARG A 187 11.56 -0.73 22.31
N ARG A 188 11.01 0.14 21.46
CA ARG A 188 10.23 1.30 21.90
C ARG A 188 8.90 0.90 22.53
N PHE A 189 8.23 -0.13 22.02
CA PHE A 189 7.03 -0.69 22.67
C PHE A 189 7.37 -1.20 24.07
N LYS A 190 8.44 -1.95 24.20
CA LYS A 190 8.90 -2.44 25.51
C LYS A 190 9.23 -1.30 26.48
N GLU A 191 9.99 -0.29 26.02
CA GLU A 191 10.37 0.89 26.83
C GLU A 191 9.14 1.68 27.29
N ASN A 192 8.09 1.74 26.50
CA ASN A 192 6.86 2.47 26.80
C ASN A 192 5.76 1.60 27.42
N GLY A 193 6.01 0.33 27.69
CA GLY A 193 5.02 -0.58 28.26
C GLY A 193 3.81 -0.86 27.34
N PHE A 194 3.98 -0.70 26.02
CA PHE A 194 2.92 -1.02 25.06
C PHE A 194 2.84 -2.54 24.88
N PRO A 195 1.65 -3.16 25.03
CA PRO A 195 1.50 -4.60 24.89
C PRO A 195 1.75 -5.02 23.44
N CYS A 196 2.79 -5.82 23.27
CA CYS A 196 3.19 -6.31 21.95
C CYS A 196 3.63 -7.76 22.05
N ILE A 197 3.14 -8.61 21.15
CA ILE A 197 3.63 -9.96 20.97
C ILE A 197 4.35 -10.04 19.61
N ASP A 198 5.62 -10.45 19.64
CA ASP A 198 6.43 -10.70 18.46
C ASP A 198 6.65 -12.21 18.28
N MET A 199 6.18 -12.74 17.16
CA MET A 199 6.29 -14.16 16.86
C MET A 199 7.60 -14.53 16.19
N THR A 200 8.43 -13.57 15.79
CA THR A 200 9.66 -13.84 15.00
C THR A 200 10.63 -14.73 15.77
N GLN A 201 10.91 -14.39 17.02
CA GLN A 201 11.86 -15.15 17.85
C GLN A 201 11.34 -16.56 18.14
N TRP A 202 10.07 -16.69 18.49
CA TRP A 202 9.48 -17.99 18.80
C TRP A 202 9.42 -18.91 17.58
N PHE A 203 9.00 -18.39 16.44
CA PHE A 203 9.04 -19.12 15.16
C PHE A 203 10.46 -19.48 14.75
N GLY A 204 11.45 -18.61 15.02
CA GLY A 204 12.87 -18.91 14.80
C GLY A 204 13.35 -20.12 15.60
N GLN A 205 12.92 -20.26 16.86
CA GLN A 205 13.22 -21.44 17.70
C GLN A 205 12.43 -22.68 17.23
N MET A 206 11.19 -22.51 16.80
CA MET A 206 10.32 -23.59 16.40
C MET A 206 10.75 -24.22 15.05
N LYS A 207 11.30 -23.44 14.12
CA LYS A 207 11.61 -23.90 12.76
C LYS A 207 12.48 -25.14 12.70
N ASP A 208 13.36 -25.31 13.67
CA ASP A 208 14.30 -26.44 13.72
C ASP A 208 13.70 -27.66 14.49
N THR A 209 12.52 -27.51 15.07
CA THR A 209 11.85 -28.55 15.83
C THR A 209 10.72 -29.25 15.07
N VAL A 210 10.30 -28.70 13.94
CA VAL A 210 9.21 -29.22 13.10
C VAL A 210 9.73 -29.73 11.77
N SER A 211 9.04 -30.70 11.17
CA SER A 211 9.43 -31.32 9.88
C SER A 211 8.91 -30.59 8.63
N TYR A 212 8.15 -29.52 8.81
CA TYR A 212 7.53 -28.75 7.74
C TYR A 212 7.91 -27.26 7.84
N PRO A 213 7.82 -26.50 6.75
CA PRO A 213 8.14 -25.09 6.79
C PRO A 213 7.05 -24.28 7.51
N LEU A 214 7.45 -23.37 8.41
CA LEU A 214 6.53 -22.47 9.12
C LEU A 214 5.99 -21.37 8.19
N ILE A 215 6.79 -20.96 7.19
CA ILE A 215 6.34 -20.20 6.02
C ILE A 215 6.79 -20.99 4.81
N PRO A 216 5.90 -21.31 3.86
CA PRO A 216 6.17 -22.23 2.77
C PRO A 216 7.35 -21.83 1.88
N GLN A 217 8.04 -22.81 1.31
CA GLN A 217 9.19 -22.60 0.42
C GLN A 217 8.84 -21.67 -0.75
N THR A 218 7.67 -21.84 -1.34
CA THR A 218 7.22 -21.12 -2.54
C THR A 218 6.01 -20.19 -2.29
N GLY A 219 5.65 -19.99 -1.02
CA GLY A 219 4.63 -19.05 -0.57
C GLY A 219 5.25 -17.86 0.19
N ALA A 220 4.54 -16.75 0.24
CA ALA A 220 4.91 -15.59 1.06
C ALA A 220 4.32 -15.67 2.45
N HIS A 221 3.14 -16.27 2.59
CA HIS A 221 2.34 -16.29 3.80
C HIS A 221 2.45 -17.64 4.52
N TRP A 222 2.26 -17.63 5.83
CA TRP A 222 2.03 -18.84 6.60
C TRP A 222 0.70 -19.50 6.22
N VAL A 223 0.56 -20.80 6.50
CA VAL A 223 -0.69 -21.56 6.35
C VAL A 223 -1.07 -22.11 7.71
N PHE A 224 -0.91 -23.40 7.95
CA PHE A 224 -1.26 -24.00 9.23
C PHE A 224 -0.52 -23.40 10.45
N PRO A 225 0.77 -22.98 10.37
CA PRO A 225 1.44 -22.37 11.51
C PRO A 225 0.79 -21.08 12.04
N ALA A 226 -0.10 -20.45 11.26
CA ALA A 226 -0.93 -19.35 11.72
C ALA A 226 -1.80 -19.72 12.94
N VAL A 227 -2.17 -21.02 13.10
CA VAL A 227 -2.95 -21.52 14.24
C VAL A 227 -2.16 -21.38 15.55
N TYR A 228 -0.85 -21.68 15.52
CA TYR A 228 0.01 -21.52 16.70
C TYR A 228 0.14 -20.05 17.10
N ALA A 229 0.24 -19.19 16.11
CA ALA A 229 0.29 -17.74 16.32
C ALA A 229 -1.01 -17.21 16.90
N ALA A 230 -2.15 -17.72 16.41
CA ALA A 230 -3.48 -17.38 16.93
C ALA A 230 -3.66 -17.84 18.40
N ASP A 231 -3.27 -19.08 18.73
CA ASP A 231 -3.36 -19.58 20.10
C ASP A 231 -2.52 -18.73 21.08
N SER A 232 -1.32 -18.32 20.66
CA SER A 232 -0.46 -17.43 21.44
C SER A 232 -1.07 -16.05 21.61
N LEU A 233 -1.66 -15.50 20.53
CA LEU A 233 -2.35 -14.21 20.58
C LEU A 233 -3.55 -14.24 21.54
N PHE A 234 -4.39 -15.25 21.45
CA PHE A 234 -5.60 -15.33 22.27
C PHE A 234 -5.27 -15.48 23.76
N ARG A 235 -4.22 -16.25 24.10
CA ARG A 235 -3.72 -16.31 25.48
C ARG A 235 -3.21 -14.95 25.95
N PHE A 236 -2.42 -14.28 25.12
CA PHE A 236 -1.89 -12.96 25.44
C PHE A 236 -3.01 -11.92 25.66
N MET A 237 -4.06 -11.96 24.83
CA MET A 237 -5.24 -11.12 25.00
C MET A 237 -5.92 -11.37 26.36
N GLY A 238 -6.16 -12.64 26.69
CA GLY A 238 -6.73 -13.01 27.98
C GLY A 238 -5.89 -12.55 29.17
N ASP A 239 -4.56 -12.73 29.09
CA ASP A 239 -3.63 -12.30 30.15
C ASP A 239 -3.67 -10.78 30.38
N LEU A 240 -3.88 -9.97 29.34
CA LEU A 240 -3.94 -8.51 29.44
C LEU A 240 -5.14 -7.99 30.26
N LYS A 241 -6.28 -8.66 30.17
CA LYS A 241 -7.49 -8.31 30.94
C LYS A 241 -7.75 -9.23 32.14
N GLY A 242 -6.97 -10.30 32.30
CA GLY A 242 -7.22 -11.33 33.31
C GLY A 242 -8.46 -12.18 33.02
N GLU A 243 -8.79 -12.35 31.74
CA GLU A 243 -9.94 -13.09 31.25
C GLU A 243 -9.54 -14.47 30.71
N GLU A 244 -10.41 -15.46 30.82
CA GLU A 244 -10.22 -16.74 30.14
C GLU A 244 -10.93 -16.70 28.79
N LEU A 245 -10.15 -16.74 27.67
CA LEU A 245 -10.68 -16.89 26.33
C LEU A 245 -10.78 -18.39 25.97
N PRO A 246 -11.67 -18.76 25.03
CA PRO A 246 -11.68 -20.09 24.45
C PRO A 246 -10.32 -20.50 23.88
N LYS A 247 -9.90 -21.75 24.08
CA LYS A 247 -8.59 -22.29 23.69
C LYS A 247 -8.69 -23.07 22.39
N LEU A 248 -7.68 -22.95 21.55
CA LEU A 248 -7.59 -23.78 20.36
C LEU A 248 -7.08 -25.16 20.72
N LYS A 249 -7.77 -26.18 20.21
CA LYS A 249 -7.34 -27.58 20.28
C LYS A 249 -6.97 -28.05 18.89
N ILE A 250 -5.70 -28.38 18.73
CA ILE A 250 -5.14 -28.86 17.48
C ILE A 250 -5.16 -30.38 17.50
N GLY A 251 -5.83 -30.97 16.51
CA GLY A 251 -5.87 -32.41 16.28
C GLY A 251 -4.55 -32.97 15.77
N THR A 252 -4.57 -34.21 15.30
CA THR A 252 -3.38 -34.84 14.71
C THR A 252 -2.98 -34.14 13.42
N LEU A 253 -1.69 -33.79 13.30
CA LEU A 253 -1.15 -33.23 12.07
C LEU A 253 -1.07 -34.30 10.98
N HIS A 254 -1.55 -33.97 9.80
CA HIS A 254 -1.47 -34.81 8.62
C HIS A 254 -0.62 -34.12 7.55
N GLU A 255 0.19 -34.90 6.85
CA GLU A 255 0.80 -34.40 5.62
C GLU A 255 -0.29 -33.96 4.64
N SER A 256 -0.03 -32.88 3.96
CA SER A 256 -0.99 -32.28 3.05
C SER A 256 -0.38 -32.04 1.69
N ASP A 257 -1.21 -32.06 0.68
CA ASP A 257 -0.87 -31.53 -0.62
C ASP A 257 -0.82 -30.00 -0.56
N ASN A 258 -0.33 -29.39 -1.64
CA ASN A 258 -0.27 -27.94 -1.78
C ASN A 258 -1.65 -27.27 -1.63
N HIS A 259 -1.83 -26.44 -0.62
CA HIS A 259 -3.09 -25.77 -0.29
C HIS A 259 -2.88 -24.33 0.22
N GLY A 260 -3.93 -23.55 0.22
CA GLY A 260 -3.88 -22.16 0.71
C GLY A 260 -2.78 -21.34 0.05
N ALA A 261 -1.93 -20.74 0.86
CA ALA A 261 -0.82 -19.89 0.45
C ALA A 261 0.51 -20.65 0.23
N ASP A 262 0.51 -21.99 0.23
CA ASP A 262 1.74 -22.79 0.07
C ASP A 262 2.55 -22.47 -1.19
N ASN A 263 1.90 -21.94 -2.23
CA ASN A 263 2.52 -21.61 -3.50
C ASN A 263 2.03 -20.29 -4.11
N ASP A 264 1.62 -19.34 -3.30
CA ASP A 264 1.10 -18.05 -3.80
C ASP A 264 2.14 -17.29 -4.64
N LEU A 265 3.42 -17.28 -4.25
CA LEU A 265 4.50 -16.72 -5.07
C LEU A 265 4.83 -17.56 -6.30
N GLU A 266 4.77 -18.90 -6.19
CA GLU A 266 5.04 -19.79 -7.32
C GLU A 266 4.02 -19.61 -8.44
N LYS A 267 2.75 -19.40 -8.11
CA LYS A 267 1.70 -19.12 -9.08
C LYS A 267 2.03 -17.92 -9.97
N LEU A 268 2.65 -16.88 -9.39
CA LEU A 268 3.04 -15.68 -10.14
C LEU A 268 4.16 -15.93 -11.16
N LEU A 269 4.95 -16.98 -10.98
CA LEU A 269 5.99 -17.35 -11.95
C LEU A 269 5.43 -17.91 -13.26
N ASN A 270 4.18 -18.37 -13.26
CA ASN A 270 3.56 -18.99 -14.43
C ASN A 270 4.45 -20.08 -15.06
N LEU A 271 4.85 -21.05 -14.26
CA LEU A 271 5.63 -22.20 -14.72
C LEU A 271 4.72 -23.29 -15.31
N SER A 272 5.29 -24.15 -16.19
CA SER A 272 4.61 -25.35 -16.72
C SER A 272 4.59 -26.49 -15.71
N LEU A 273 5.62 -26.62 -14.91
CA LEU A 273 5.78 -27.63 -13.87
C LEU A 273 6.03 -26.98 -12.52
N PRO A 274 5.49 -27.53 -11.44
CA PRO A 274 5.70 -26.99 -10.10
C PRO A 274 7.17 -27.07 -9.66
N ILE A 275 7.58 -26.13 -8.82
CA ILE A 275 8.89 -26.17 -8.17
C ILE A 275 8.94 -27.35 -7.19
N ARG A 276 9.98 -28.17 -7.28
CA ARG A 276 10.17 -29.28 -6.34
C ARG A 276 10.39 -28.73 -4.93
N LYS A 277 9.46 -29.03 -4.04
CA LYS A 277 9.55 -28.67 -2.63
C LYS A 277 10.47 -29.65 -1.89
N ARG A 278 11.37 -29.11 -1.09
CA ARG A 278 12.34 -29.91 -0.31
C ARG A 278 11.83 -30.18 1.09
N ASN A 279 11.08 -29.22 1.65
CA ASN A 279 10.61 -29.25 3.03
C ASN A 279 9.11 -29.59 3.14
N GLY A 280 8.53 -30.16 2.06
CA GLY A 280 7.11 -30.48 2.03
C GLY A 280 6.19 -29.27 1.93
N TYR A 281 4.95 -29.50 2.24
CA TYR A 281 3.89 -28.48 2.34
C TYR A 281 3.55 -28.21 3.79
N SER A 282 2.82 -27.17 4.04
CA SER A 282 2.20 -26.92 5.35
C SER A 282 1.26 -28.08 5.69
N PRO A 283 1.31 -28.63 6.91
CA PRO A 283 0.39 -29.70 7.31
C PRO A 283 -1.05 -29.21 7.40
N THR A 284 -1.98 -30.12 7.57
CA THR A 284 -3.36 -29.85 7.96
C THR A 284 -3.69 -30.56 9.27
N ALA A 285 -4.57 -29.96 10.05
CA ALA A 285 -5.19 -30.61 11.20
C ALA A 285 -6.61 -30.06 11.40
N GLU A 286 -7.44 -30.81 12.07
CA GLU A 286 -8.68 -30.28 12.60
C GLU A 286 -8.35 -29.29 13.73
N VAL A 287 -8.94 -28.09 13.68
CA VAL A 287 -8.83 -27.08 14.73
C VAL A 287 -10.20 -26.88 15.34
N THR A 288 -10.33 -27.23 16.61
CA THR A 288 -11.56 -27.06 17.36
C THR A 288 -11.34 -26.09 18.52
N VAL A 289 -12.41 -25.63 19.14
CA VAL A 289 -12.39 -24.69 20.27
C VAL A 289 -12.91 -25.34 21.52
N GLU A 290 -12.14 -25.24 22.58
CA GLU A 290 -12.55 -25.66 23.92
C GLU A 290 -12.82 -24.43 24.78
N SER A 291 -14.05 -24.26 25.24
CA SER A 291 -14.44 -23.19 26.16
C SER A 291 -14.54 -23.69 27.58
N GLY A 292 -13.76 -23.09 28.46
CA GLY A 292 -13.92 -23.29 29.90
C GLY A 292 -15.26 -22.73 30.42
N PRO A 293 -15.66 -23.09 31.64
CA PRO A 293 -16.94 -22.64 32.21
C PRO A 293 -17.02 -21.11 32.42
N ASN A 294 -15.88 -20.44 32.51
CA ASN A 294 -15.76 -18.99 32.68
C ASN A 294 -15.22 -18.28 31.44
N ALA A 295 -15.07 -18.99 30.31
CA ALA A 295 -14.52 -18.40 29.10
C ALA A 295 -15.47 -17.33 28.54
N VAL A 296 -14.92 -16.17 28.27
CA VAL A 296 -15.61 -15.06 27.62
C VAL A 296 -15.33 -15.07 26.14
N LYS A 297 -16.26 -14.56 25.33
CA LYS A 297 -16.10 -14.37 23.88
C LYS A 297 -16.13 -12.88 23.59
N PRO A 298 -14.99 -12.19 23.61
CA PRO A 298 -14.95 -10.76 23.40
C PRO A 298 -15.21 -10.40 21.93
N LYS A 299 -15.59 -9.14 21.68
CA LYS A 299 -15.60 -8.53 20.37
C LYS A 299 -14.20 -8.05 20.01
N VAL A 300 -13.71 -8.38 18.84
CA VAL A 300 -12.34 -8.08 18.44
C VAL A 300 -12.28 -7.40 17.07
N LEU A 301 -11.57 -6.27 17.03
CA LEU A 301 -11.19 -5.61 15.79
C LEU A 301 -9.72 -5.91 15.48
N PHE A 302 -9.48 -6.56 14.34
CA PHE A 302 -8.14 -6.70 13.76
C PHE A 302 -7.89 -5.60 12.74
N ILE A 303 -6.77 -4.90 12.87
CA ILE A 303 -6.31 -3.91 11.90
C ILE A 303 -4.96 -4.38 11.39
N GLY A 304 -4.88 -4.83 10.12
CA GLY A 304 -3.65 -5.47 9.71
C GLY A 304 -3.53 -5.84 8.23
N ASN A 305 -2.47 -6.58 7.95
CA ASN A 305 -2.08 -6.98 6.60
C ASN A 305 -2.58 -8.39 6.21
N SER A 306 -2.12 -8.87 5.06
CA SER A 306 -2.54 -10.15 4.46
C SER A 306 -2.20 -11.40 5.29
N PHE A 307 -1.25 -11.33 6.23
CA PHE A 307 -0.94 -12.46 7.11
C PHE A 307 -2.12 -12.83 8.03
N MET A 308 -2.99 -11.86 8.35
CA MET A 308 -4.21 -12.14 9.14
C MET A 308 -5.13 -13.16 8.46
N TRP A 309 -5.16 -13.22 7.13
CA TRP A 309 -5.95 -14.23 6.40
C TRP A 309 -5.52 -15.67 6.71
N GLY A 310 -4.25 -15.88 7.07
CA GLY A 310 -3.78 -17.19 7.53
C GLY A 310 -4.48 -17.62 8.82
N ILE A 311 -4.72 -16.70 9.75
CA ILE A 311 -5.49 -16.97 10.98
C ILE A 311 -6.97 -17.17 10.65
N VAL A 312 -7.58 -16.23 9.93
CA VAL A 312 -9.01 -16.28 9.57
C VAL A 312 -9.39 -17.56 8.84
N ASN A 313 -8.52 -18.07 7.96
CA ASN A 313 -8.80 -19.25 7.15
C ASN A 313 -8.55 -20.58 7.90
N GLN A 314 -7.86 -20.57 9.02
CA GLN A 314 -7.47 -21.79 9.75
C GLN A 314 -8.18 -21.93 11.10
N VAL A 315 -8.68 -20.82 11.66
CA VAL A 315 -9.27 -20.77 13.00
C VAL A 315 -10.77 -20.49 12.92
N PRO A 316 -11.61 -21.25 13.64
CA PRO A 316 -13.05 -20.97 13.74
C PRO A 316 -13.28 -19.73 14.63
N MET A 317 -13.05 -18.55 14.10
CA MET A 317 -13.05 -17.28 14.83
C MET A 317 -14.34 -17.02 15.61
N GLN A 318 -15.50 -17.43 15.05
CA GLN A 318 -16.82 -17.31 15.67
C GLN A 318 -17.01 -18.18 16.92
N GLU A 319 -16.19 -19.20 17.08
CA GLU A 319 -16.24 -20.04 18.29
C GLU A 319 -15.40 -19.44 19.41
N VAL A 320 -14.43 -18.60 19.07
CA VAL A 320 -13.54 -17.91 20.02
C VAL A 320 -14.10 -16.55 20.42
N PHE A 321 -14.64 -15.79 19.47
CA PHE A 321 -15.06 -14.40 19.66
C PHE A 321 -16.56 -14.22 19.50
N GLY A 322 -17.12 -13.22 20.19
CA GLY A 322 -18.53 -12.83 20.05
C GLY A 322 -18.80 -12.07 18.76
N ASP A 323 -17.83 -11.26 18.35
CA ASP A 323 -17.83 -10.56 17.06
C ASP A 323 -16.40 -10.34 16.58
N VAL A 324 -16.20 -10.32 15.25
CA VAL A 324 -14.90 -10.12 14.62
C VAL A 324 -15.05 -9.21 13.42
N GLU A 325 -14.30 -8.12 13.44
CA GLU A 325 -14.07 -7.30 12.25
C GLU A 325 -12.59 -7.32 11.87
N PHE A 326 -12.32 -7.21 10.57
CA PHE A 326 -10.96 -7.10 10.04
C PHE A 326 -10.85 -5.89 9.11
N TRP A 327 -10.04 -4.91 9.49
CA TRP A 327 -9.71 -3.74 8.67
C TRP A 327 -8.40 -3.99 7.93
N TYR A 328 -8.54 -4.46 6.71
CA TYR A 328 -7.42 -4.85 5.85
C TYR A 328 -6.65 -3.63 5.37
N TYR A 329 -5.37 -3.55 5.78
CA TYR A 329 -4.49 -2.39 5.57
C TYR A 329 -5.10 -1.05 6.03
N PHE A 330 -5.98 -1.07 7.02
CA PHE A 330 -6.70 0.11 7.47
C PHE A 330 -7.43 0.85 6.34
N SER A 331 -7.81 0.13 5.29
CA SER A 331 -8.47 0.67 4.10
C SER A 331 -9.85 0.06 3.84
N THR A 332 -9.94 -1.25 3.88
CA THR A 332 -11.19 -1.99 3.60
C THR A 332 -11.61 -2.78 4.84
N ALA A 333 -12.85 -2.58 5.27
CA ALA A 333 -13.46 -3.34 6.36
C ALA A 333 -14.06 -4.64 5.85
N TYR A 334 -13.85 -5.71 6.61
CA TYR A 334 -14.44 -7.03 6.42
C TYR A 334 -15.20 -7.38 7.68
N THR A 335 -16.47 -7.75 7.52
CA THR A 335 -17.36 -8.10 8.63
C THR A 335 -18.16 -9.34 8.29
N GLY A 336 -18.85 -9.91 9.29
CA GLY A 336 -19.70 -11.07 9.08
C GLY A 336 -18.97 -12.40 9.16
N GLN A 337 -19.69 -13.48 8.86
CA GLN A 337 -19.16 -14.84 8.94
C GLN A 337 -19.69 -15.68 7.76
N PRO A 338 -18.87 -15.99 6.78
CA PRO A 338 -17.44 -15.61 6.65
C PRO A 338 -17.23 -14.08 6.56
N LEU A 339 -15.99 -13.62 6.78
CA LEU A 339 -15.63 -12.21 6.63
C LEU A 339 -15.75 -11.79 5.18
N GLU A 340 -16.64 -10.85 4.90
CA GLU A 340 -16.89 -10.28 3.56
C GLU A 340 -16.59 -8.77 3.55
N PRO A 341 -16.11 -8.21 2.43
CA PRO A 341 -15.84 -6.79 2.36
C PRO A 341 -17.14 -5.97 2.46
N THR A 342 -17.16 -5.01 3.38
CA THR A 342 -18.34 -4.17 3.65
C THR A 342 -18.15 -2.72 3.23
N GLY A 343 -16.93 -2.30 2.93
CA GLY A 343 -16.66 -0.97 2.41
C GLY A 343 -15.34 -0.39 2.92
N PRO A 344 -15.05 0.87 2.53
CA PRO A 344 -13.87 1.56 3.00
C PRO A 344 -13.97 1.92 4.49
N VAL A 345 -12.87 1.75 5.23
CA VAL A 345 -12.79 2.09 6.66
C VAL A 345 -13.11 3.59 6.91
N VAL A 346 -12.76 4.44 5.98
CA VAL A 346 -13.00 5.89 6.11
C VAL A 346 -14.50 6.27 6.14
N ASP A 347 -15.37 5.38 5.70
CA ASP A 347 -16.82 5.62 5.67
C ASP A 347 -17.49 5.32 7.03
N TYR A 348 -16.76 4.68 7.96
CA TYR A 348 -17.27 4.40 9.31
C TYR A 348 -17.09 5.60 10.25
N ASN A 349 -17.96 5.69 11.25
CA ASN A 349 -17.69 6.48 12.44
C ASN A 349 -16.64 5.74 13.29
N LEU A 350 -15.37 6.09 13.11
CA LEU A 350 -14.25 5.38 13.72
C LEU A 350 -14.28 5.42 15.24
N LEU A 351 -14.76 6.54 15.84
CA LEU A 351 -14.89 6.66 17.29
C LEU A 351 -15.87 5.61 17.84
N GLU A 352 -17.08 5.60 17.29
CA GLU A 352 -18.13 4.66 17.69
C GLU A 352 -17.69 3.21 17.47
N LYS A 353 -17.09 2.94 16.30
CA LYS A 353 -16.59 1.61 15.96
C LYS A 353 -15.48 1.14 16.88
N MET A 354 -14.46 1.96 17.17
CA MET A 354 -13.37 1.53 18.05
C MET A 354 -13.82 1.29 19.49
N LEU A 355 -14.85 1.99 19.97
CA LEU A 355 -15.40 1.81 21.31
C LEU A 355 -16.40 0.65 21.42
N ASP A 356 -16.84 0.05 20.31
CA ASP A 356 -17.75 -1.12 20.32
C ASP A 356 -17.00 -2.47 20.55
N PHE A 357 -15.67 -2.46 20.57
CA PHE A 357 -14.86 -3.66 20.74
C PHE A 357 -14.26 -3.78 22.15
N ASP A 358 -13.98 -5.01 22.57
CA ASP A 358 -13.25 -5.30 23.80
C ASP A 358 -11.74 -5.27 23.59
N TYR A 359 -11.29 -5.63 22.36
CA TYR A 359 -9.91 -5.63 21.95
C TYR A 359 -9.74 -5.06 20.54
N ILE A 360 -8.67 -4.29 20.37
CA ILE A 360 -8.17 -3.86 19.06
C ILE A 360 -6.75 -4.42 18.90
N VAL A 361 -6.54 -5.24 17.88
CA VAL A 361 -5.26 -5.86 17.57
C VAL A 361 -4.67 -5.19 16.35
N TRP A 362 -3.62 -4.37 16.52
CA TRP A 362 -2.82 -3.88 15.41
C TRP A 362 -1.85 -4.97 14.96
N PHE A 363 -2.18 -5.59 13.83
CA PHE A 363 -1.52 -6.78 13.30
C PHE A 363 -0.61 -6.42 12.12
N THR A 364 0.69 -6.69 12.22
CA THR A 364 1.66 -6.32 11.19
C THR A 364 2.74 -7.37 10.99
N THR A 365 3.61 -7.17 9.99
CA THR A 365 4.85 -7.91 9.75
C THR A 365 6.04 -6.96 9.82
N GLY A 366 7.24 -7.50 9.99
CA GLY A 366 8.46 -6.71 10.15
C GLY A 366 8.67 -5.69 9.03
N ASN A 367 8.57 -6.13 7.77
CA ASN A 367 8.76 -5.27 6.61
C ASN A 367 7.73 -4.12 6.50
N GLN A 368 6.50 -4.32 7.02
CA GLN A 368 5.48 -3.28 6.99
C GLN A 368 5.76 -2.16 8.00
N LEU A 369 6.54 -2.43 9.05
CA LEU A 369 6.93 -1.42 10.05
C LEU A 369 7.77 -0.28 9.45
N ASN A 370 8.43 -0.49 8.31
CA ASN A 370 9.10 0.58 7.57
C ASN A 370 8.14 1.69 7.09
N LYS A 371 6.85 1.38 6.98
CA LYS A 371 5.79 2.34 6.63
C LYS A 371 5.16 3.02 7.85
N GLY A 372 5.61 2.69 9.05
CA GLY A 372 4.94 3.09 10.29
C GLY A 372 3.65 2.30 10.53
N THR A 373 2.64 2.96 11.07
CA THR A 373 1.34 2.34 11.41
C THR A 373 0.32 2.32 10.26
N ASN A 374 0.73 2.58 9.02
CA ASN A 374 -0.16 2.75 7.87
C ASN A 374 -1.28 3.80 8.12
N GLY A 375 -0.96 4.85 8.86
CA GLY A 375 -1.89 5.92 9.19
C GLY A 375 -2.84 5.62 10.36
N PHE A 376 -2.85 4.40 10.89
CA PHE A 376 -3.75 4.03 12.00
C PHE A 376 -3.52 4.90 13.24
N ALA A 377 -2.26 5.05 13.69
CA ALA A 377 -1.96 5.84 14.89
C ALA A 377 -2.42 7.31 14.74
N ASN A 378 -2.17 7.90 13.58
CA ASN A 378 -2.56 9.28 13.26
C ASN A 378 -4.08 9.45 13.26
N THR A 379 -4.80 8.55 12.60
CA THR A 379 -6.26 8.62 12.52
C THR A 379 -6.90 8.33 13.88
N ALA A 380 -6.39 7.34 14.61
CA ALA A 380 -6.93 6.98 15.92
C ALA A 380 -6.74 8.09 16.97
N ILE A 381 -5.56 8.74 17.00
CA ILE A 381 -5.33 9.86 17.94
C ILE A 381 -6.22 11.05 17.61
N LEU A 382 -6.42 11.35 16.34
CA LEU A 382 -7.32 12.41 15.90
C LEU A 382 -8.77 12.14 16.28
N THR A 383 -9.17 10.87 16.21
CA THR A 383 -10.54 10.44 16.48
C THR A 383 -10.83 10.40 17.99
N LEU A 384 -9.88 9.93 18.80
CA LEU A 384 -10.07 9.70 20.24
C LEU A 384 -9.42 10.79 21.13
N GLY A 385 -8.41 11.47 20.61
CA GLY A 385 -7.55 12.36 21.41
C GLY A 385 -8.02 13.81 21.48
N VAL A 386 -9.03 14.21 20.69
CA VAL A 386 -9.57 15.56 20.66
C VAL A 386 -11.10 15.57 20.73
N ASP A 387 -11.64 16.65 21.28
CA ASP A 387 -13.09 16.87 21.30
C ASP A 387 -13.68 16.97 19.87
N ASP A 388 -14.85 16.41 19.66
CA ASP A 388 -15.53 16.40 18.35
C ASP A 388 -15.76 17.83 17.81
N SER A 389 -16.01 18.81 18.68
CA SER A 389 -16.21 20.20 18.28
C SER A 389 -14.91 20.82 17.75
N ILE A 390 -13.78 20.52 18.37
CA ILE A 390 -12.44 20.96 17.95
C ILE A 390 -12.10 20.29 16.62
N ARG A 391 -12.25 18.98 16.52
CA ARG A 391 -11.99 18.21 15.29
C ARG A 391 -12.84 18.74 14.13
N LYS A 392 -14.14 18.97 14.36
CA LYS A 392 -15.07 19.52 13.36
C LYS A 392 -14.63 20.90 12.92
N ALA A 393 -14.25 21.78 13.85
CA ALA A 393 -13.80 23.15 13.54
C ALA A 393 -12.55 23.13 12.63
N TYR A 394 -11.60 22.18 12.86
CA TYR A 394 -10.42 22.04 12.00
C TYR A 394 -10.77 21.45 10.63
N ILE A 395 -11.67 20.47 10.55
CA ILE A 395 -12.17 19.94 9.28
C ILE A 395 -12.85 21.06 8.47
N ASP A 396 -13.73 21.82 9.09
CA ASP A 396 -14.44 22.91 8.44
C ASP A 396 -13.44 23.98 7.96
N ARG A 397 -12.47 24.37 8.79
CA ARG A 397 -11.44 25.35 8.42
C ARG A 397 -10.54 24.87 7.26
N ILE A 398 -10.07 23.60 7.27
CA ILE A 398 -9.28 23.03 6.18
C ILE A 398 -10.16 22.96 4.92
N SER A 399 -11.41 22.52 5.04
CA SER A 399 -12.37 22.47 3.94
C SER A 399 -12.58 23.83 3.27
N ASP A 400 -12.68 24.88 4.07
CA ASP A 400 -12.84 26.26 3.58
C ASP A 400 -11.58 26.79 2.86
N THR A 401 -10.39 26.30 3.26
CA THR A 401 -9.11 26.67 2.61
C THR A 401 -8.82 25.87 1.35
N LEU A 402 -9.48 24.72 1.16
CA LEU A 402 -9.41 23.95 -0.07
C LEU A 402 -10.17 24.71 -1.18
N ASN A 403 -9.51 25.68 -1.80
CA ASN A 403 -9.99 26.37 -2.99
C ASN A 403 -9.99 25.40 -4.18
N LEU A 404 -11.02 24.55 -4.25
CA LEU A 404 -11.35 23.89 -5.49
C LEU A 404 -11.83 25.00 -6.44
N PRO A 405 -11.18 25.22 -7.59
CA PRO A 405 -11.63 26.25 -8.51
C PRO A 405 -13.06 25.91 -8.90
N LEU A 406 -13.97 26.81 -8.55
CA LEU A 406 -15.33 26.81 -9.11
C LEU A 406 -15.15 27.00 -10.61
N CYS A 407 -15.33 25.93 -11.40
CA CYS A 407 -15.46 26.06 -12.84
C CYS A 407 -16.66 26.95 -13.15
N THR A 408 -16.38 28.20 -13.50
CA THR A 408 -17.38 29.20 -13.91
C THR A 408 -17.76 29.03 -15.38
N ASP A 409 -17.95 27.81 -15.86
CA ASP A 409 -18.55 27.58 -17.17
C ASP A 409 -19.80 26.71 -17.04
N THR A 410 -20.90 27.42 -16.97
CA THR A 410 -22.26 26.88 -16.84
C THR A 410 -22.78 26.38 -18.19
N SER A 411 -22.33 25.22 -18.62
CA SER A 411 -23.08 24.44 -19.60
C SER A 411 -23.00 22.95 -19.30
N ASN A 412 -24.03 22.47 -18.60
CA ASN A 412 -24.36 21.05 -18.45
C ASN A 412 -23.49 20.18 -17.53
N VAL A 413 -23.44 20.43 -16.24
CA VAL A 413 -23.71 19.51 -15.12
C VAL A 413 -23.47 20.30 -13.84
N SER A 414 -24.52 20.72 -13.15
CA SER A 414 -24.40 21.35 -11.84
C SER A 414 -24.15 20.29 -10.79
N ALA A 415 -22.87 20.07 -10.44
CA ALA A 415 -22.57 19.51 -9.12
C ALA A 415 -23.22 20.46 -8.10
N THR A 416 -24.13 19.97 -7.29
CA THR A 416 -24.78 20.79 -6.28
C THR A 416 -23.73 21.28 -5.29
N THR A 417 -23.91 22.48 -4.73
CA THR A 417 -23.05 23.04 -3.67
C THR A 417 -22.77 21.99 -2.58
N THR A 418 -23.74 21.14 -2.29
CA THR A 418 -23.68 20.03 -1.33
C THR A 418 -22.68 18.94 -1.73
N GLU A 419 -22.52 18.62 -3.01
CA GLU A 419 -21.54 17.62 -3.49
C GLU A 419 -20.11 18.15 -3.40
N ILE A 420 -19.91 19.42 -3.75
CA ILE A 420 -18.60 20.09 -3.63
C ILE A 420 -18.17 20.16 -2.17
N ASP A 421 -19.08 20.53 -1.28
CA ASP A 421 -18.81 20.59 0.17
C ASP A 421 -18.52 19.18 0.74
N SER A 422 -19.17 18.15 0.24
CA SER A 422 -18.88 16.76 0.61
C SER A 422 -17.48 16.33 0.20
N ILE A 423 -17.03 16.71 -1.00
CA ILE A 423 -15.67 16.40 -1.50
C ILE A 423 -14.61 17.16 -0.70
N ARG A 424 -14.80 18.48 -0.51
CA ARG A 424 -13.90 19.31 0.32
C ARG A 424 -13.76 18.73 1.72
N ARG A 425 -14.85 18.30 2.31
CA ARG A 425 -14.86 17.71 3.65
C ARG A 425 -14.11 16.37 3.69
N LYS A 426 -14.27 15.51 2.68
CA LYS A 426 -13.51 14.25 2.57
C LYS A 426 -12.01 14.51 2.42
N GLU A 427 -11.62 15.48 1.59
CA GLU A 427 -10.21 15.87 1.43
C GLU A 427 -9.65 16.48 2.72
N ALA A 428 -10.40 17.33 3.39
CA ALA A 428 -10.01 17.91 4.68
C ALA A 428 -9.79 16.83 5.76
N ILE A 429 -10.66 15.83 5.81
CA ILE A 429 -10.50 14.67 6.70
C ILE A 429 -9.24 13.87 6.33
N ALA A 430 -8.96 13.63 5.05
CA ALA A 430 -7.78 12.92 4.60
C ALA A 430 -6.49 13.66 4.99
N ILE A 431 -6.45 14.97 4.80
CA ILE A 431 -5.34 15.84 5.21
C ILE A 431 -5.14 15.76 6.72
N LEU A 432 -6.19 15.94 7.49
CA LEU A 432 -6.12 15.92 8.94
C LEU A 432 -5.71 14.55 9.49
N ASN A 433 -6.18 13.46 8.88
CA ASN A 433 -5.76 12.10 9.22
C ASN A 433 -4.27 11.84 8.94
N SER A 434 -3.72 12.49 7.91
CA SER A 434 -2.30 12.40 7.61
C SER A 434 -1.44 13.31 8.51
N HIS A 435 -2.02 14.40 8.99
CA HIS A 435 -1.35 15.45 9.75
C HIS A 435 -2.15 15.87 11.00
N PRO A 436 -2.31 14.96 11.98
CA PRO A 436 -3.04 15.29 13.22
C PRO A 436 -2.39 16.41 14.02
N GLU A 437 -1.10 16.66 13.85
CA GLU A 437 -0.34 17.78 14.42
C GLU A 437 -0.83 19.17 14.00
N LEU A 438 -1.68 19.24 12.97
CA LEU A 438 -2.37 20.48 12.61
C LEU A 438 -3.36 20.95 13.69
N ILE A 439 -3.76 20.07 14.58
CA ILE A 439 -4.54 20.42 15.78
C ILE A 439 -3.58 20.82 16.88
N PRO A 440 -3.60 22.09 17.37
CA PRO A 440 -2.65 22.57 18.38
C PRO A 440 -2.64 21.76 19.66
N GLU A 441 -3.76 21.18 20.07
CA GLU A 441 -3.86 20.32 21.25
C GLU A 441 -3.03 19.05 21.13
N LEU A 442 -2.82 18.55 19.90
CA LEU A 442 -1.95 17.41 19.59
C LEU A 442 -0.52 17.86 19.26
N ALA A 443 -0.34 19.07 18.73
CA ALA A 443 0.96 19.65 18.39
C ALA A 443 1.82 19.99 19.62
N VAL A 444 1.22 20.26 20.77
CA VAL A 444 1.94 20.61 22.00
C VAL A 444 2.89 19.48 22.45
N GLU A 445 2.56 18.23 22.21
CA GLU A 445 3.49 17.11 22.48
C GLU A 445 4.68 17.06 21.50
N HIS A 446 4.55 17.65 20.32
CA HIS A 446 5.63 17.76 19.34
C HIS A 446 6.67 18.84 19.71
N LEU A 447 6.21 19.93 20.31
CA LEU A 447 7.04 21.08 20.68
C LEU A 447 7.98 20.82 21.87
N THR A 448 7.66 19.87 22.73
CA THR A 448 8.49 19.53 23.91
C THR A 448 9.71 18.67 23.57
N THR A 449 9.77 18.10 22.37
CA THR A 449 10.87 17.23 21.92
C THR A 449 11.86 17.89 20.96
N GLN A 450 11.56 19.08 20.45
CA GLN A 450 12.50 19.83 19.60
C GLN A 450 13.07 21.04 20.35
N ASN A 451 14.37 21.00 20.61
CA ASN A 451 15.19 22.10 21.16
C ASN A 451 15.30 23.29 20.19
N SER A 452 14.21 23.91 19.76
CA SER A 452 14.27 25.15 19.03
C SER A 452 13.34 26.19 19.65
N ASN A 453 13.93 27.30 20.10
CA ASN A 453 13.29 28.45 20.75
C ASN A 453 12.30 29.24 19.86
N ILE A 454 11.86 28.71 18.73
CA ILE A 454 10.95 29.41 17.82
C ILE A 454 9.56 28.75 17.92
N PRO A 455 8.55 29.44 18.49
CA PRO A 455 7.20 28.90 18.61
C PRO A 455 6.57 28.77 17.22
N TYR A 456 6.34 27.53 16.77
CA TYR A 456 5.78 27.21 15.46
C TYR A 456 4.47 27.97 15.17
N ALA A 457 3.53 27.91 16.10
CA ALA A 457 2.22 28.58 15.97
C ALA A 457 2.31 30.11 15.83
N LYS A 458 3.33 30.73 16.42
CA LYS A 458 3.53 32.18 16.28
C LYS A 458 4.06 32.54 14.90
N VAL A 459 5.04 31.78 14.40
CA VAL A 459 5.65 32.02 13.09
C VAL A 459 4.65 31.77 11.96
N THR A 460 3.91 30.67 12.00
CA THR A 460 2.86 30.42 10.99
C THR A 460 1.77 31.46 11.01
N LYS A 461 1.37 31.97 12.19
CA LYS A 461 0.41 33.06 12.31
C LYS A 461 0.93 34.37 11.70
N ASP A 462 2.22 34.65 11.83
CA ASP A 462 2.84 35.84 11.24
C ASP A 462 3.00 35.69 9.73
N ILE A 463 3.40 34.50 9.23
CA ILE A 463 3.43 34.19 7.79
C ILE A 463 2.05 34.36 7.17
N ARG A 464 0.99 33.84 7.80
CA ARG A 464 -0.40 33.95 7.30
C ARG A 464 -0.92 35.38 7.18
N LYS A 465 -0.32 36.35 7.89
CA LYS A 465 -0.66 37.77 7.77
C LYS A 465 0.01 38.46 6.59
N ASP A 466 1.09 37.88 6.09
CA ASP A 466 1.84 38.39 4.95
C ASP A 466 1.30 37.80 3.66
N SER A 467 0.51 38.57 2.93
CA SER A 467 -0.12 38.13 1.68
C SER A 467 0.88 37.80 0.58
N VAL A 468 2.05 38.42 0.56
CA VAL A 468 3.11 38.13 -0.41
C VAL A 468 3.77 36.80 -0.10
N TRP A 469 4.05 36.56 1.18
CA TRP A 469 4.60 35.30 1.63
C TRP A 469 3.63 34.14 1.36
N MET A 470 2.35 34.33 1.69
CA MET A 470 1.31 33.34 1.41
C MET A 470 1.18 33.02 -0.07
N ALA A 471 1.15 34.01 -0.96
CA ALA A 471 1.07 33.82 -2.40
C ALA A 471 2.30 33.06 -2.94
N ALA A 472 3.49 33.32 -2.40
CA ALA A 472 4.70 32.57 -2.76
C ALA A 472 4.60 31.10 -2.33
N LEU A 473 4.08 30.82 -1.15
CA LEU A 473 3.89 29.45 -0.67
C LEU A 473 2.78 28.71 -1.44
N GLU A 474 1.73 29.39 -1.88
CA GLU A 474 0.71 28.81 -2.78
C GLU A 474 1.32 28.34 -4.10
N ALA A 475 2.19 29.18 -4.68
CA ALA A 475 2.90 28.83 -5.92
C ALA A 475 3.80 27.60 -5.72
N GLN A 476 4.52 27.52 -4.62
CA GLN A 476 5.36 26.39 -4.26
C GLN A 476 4.55 25.13 -3.93
N ALA A 477 3.44 25.27 -3.24
CA ALA A 477 2.53 24.17 -2.93
C ALA A 477 2.04 23.46 -4.19
N PHE A 478 1.70 24.22 -5.21
CA PHE A 478 1.30 23.69 -6.52
C PHE A 478 2.42 22.88 -7.20
N LEU A 479 3.64 23.41 -7.26
CA LEU A 479 4.79 22.71 -7.84
C LEU A 479 5.16 21.44 -7.09
N ARG A 480 5.01 21.44 -5.77
CA ARG A 480 5.44 20.37 -4.88
C ARG A 480 4.33 19.41 -4.48
N SER A 481 3.14 19.53 -5.08
CA SER A 481 1.97 18.71 -4.74
C SER A 481 1.66 18.70 -3.24
N ALA A 482 1.78 19.86 -2.61
CA ALA A 482 1.64 20.04 -1.18
C ALA A 482 0.39 20.86 -0.84
N THR A 483 -0.13 20.68 0.36
CA THR A 483 -1.13 21.58 0.93
C THR A 483 -0.47 22.84 1.48
N MET A 484 -1.24 23.91 1.69
CA MET A 484 -0.72 25.14 2.30
C MET A 484 -0.16 24.91 3.70
N ASP A 485 -0.77 24.01 4.46
CA ASP A 485 -0.26 23.71 5.80
C ASP A 485 1.06 22.94 5.73
N GLN A 486 1.20 21.99 4.80
CA GLN A 486 2.49 21.33 4.55
C GLN A 486 3.57 22.34 4.14
N MET A 487 3.24 23.28 3.26
CA MET A 487 4.19 24.34 2.86
C MET A 487 4.55 25.27 4.01
N LEU A 488 3.58 25.66 4.84
CA LEU A 488 3.85 26.45 6.05
C LEU A 488 4.77 25.73 7.03
N HIS A 489 4.56 24.41 7.20
CA HIS A 489 5.44 23.60 8.04
C HIS A 489 6.85 23.56 7.47
N ALA A 490 7.00 23.22 6.20
CA ALA A 490 8.30 23.15 5.55
C ALA A 490 9.03 24.49 5.54
N GLU A 491 8.32 25.62 5.35
CA GLU A 491 8.88 26.96 5.41
C GLU A 491 9.43 27.29 6.81
N VAL A 492 8.68 26.94 7.85
CA VAL A 492 9.14 27.12 9.24
C VAL A 492 10.32 26.21 9.56
N ASP A 493 10.34 24.99 9.05
CA ASP A 493 11.47 24.07 9.22
C ASP A 493 12.73 24.59 8.51
N HIS A 494 12.59 25.14 7.31
CA HIS A 494 13.67 25.83 6.61
C HIS A 494 14.17 27.03 7.39
N LEU A 495 13.26 27.85 7.94
CA LEU A 495 13.61 28.98 8.77
C LEU A 495 14.40 28.55 10.03
N LYS A 496 13.95 27.48 10.69
CA LYS A 496 14.63 26.92 11.88
C LYS A 496 16.00 26.33 11.55
N ALA A 497 16.12 25.70 10.38
CA ALA A 497 17.35 25.06 9.93
C ALA A 497 18.33 26.05 9.27
N GLY A 498 17.96 27.32 9.09
CA GLY A 498 18.74 28.30 8.35
C GLY A 498 18.88 27.99 6.87
N LYS A 499 17.95 27.20 6.30
CA LYS A 499 17.88 26.87 4.90
C LYS A 499 17.25 28.01 4.08
N PRO A 500 17.48 28.07 2.75
CA PRO A 500 16.77 29.01 1.86
C PRO A 500 15.26 28.83 1.98
N LEU A 501 14.52 29.93 2.14
CA LEU A 501 13.07 29.89 2.27
C LEU A 501 12.40 29.65 0.92
N TYR A 502 11.31 28.92 0.89
CA TYR A 502 10.54 28.68 -0.33
C TYR A 502 9.98 29.98 -0.92
N LYS A 503 9.60 30.95 -0.07
CA LYS A 503 9.15 32.27 -0.53
C LYS A 503 10.21 33.06 -1.31
N ASP A 504 11.48 32.76 -1.13
CA ASP A 504 12.59 33.48 -1.77
C ASP A 504 13.02 32.81 -3.11
N GLN A 505 12.46 31.67 -3.44
CA GLN A 505 12.73 30.93 -4.68
C GLN A 505 11.93 31.50 -5.86
N THR A 506 12.26 32.72 -6.27
CA THR A 506 11.47 33.52 -7.21
C THR A 506 11.30 32.91 -8.59
N ASP A 507 12.28 32.15 -9.08
CA ASP A 507 12.20 31.50 -10.40
C ASP A 507 11.21 30.34 -10.37
N GLU A 508 11.18 29.55 -9.30
CA GLU A 508 10.22 28.49 -9.10
C GLU A 508 8.79 29.05 -8.96
N ILE A 509 8.63 30.16 -8.21
CA ILE A 509 7.33 30.83 -8.05
C ILE A 509 6.79 31.28 -9.42
N ARG A 510 7.63 31.93 -10.24
CA ARG A 510 7.23 32.34 -11.59
C ARG A 510 6.90 31.15 -12.50
N PHE A 511 7.71 30.11 -12.42
CA PHE A 511 7.48 28.86 -13.16
C PHE A 511 6.16 28.21 -12.75
N SER A 512 5.79 28.26 -11.47
CA SER A 512 4.49 27.79 -11.01
C SER A 512 3.32 28.42 -11.74
N PHE A 513 3.33 29.75 -11.92
CA PHE A 513 2.26 30.43 -12.66
C PHE A 513 2.18 29.97 -14.11
N GLN A 514 3.32 29.77 -14.77
CA GLN A 514 3.35 29.25 -16.14
C GLN A 514 2.76 27.83 -16.22
N VAL A 515 3.12 26.96 -15.28
CA VAL A 515 2.60 25.58 -15.23
C VAL A 515 1.10 25.58 -14.94
N GLN A 516 0.63 26.43 -14.04
CA GLN A 516 -0.80 26.58 -13.74
C GLN A 516 -1.59 27.07 -14.95
N GLU A 517 -1.06 28.05 -15.71
CA GLU A 517 -1.68 28.52 -16.94
C GLU A 517 -1.77 27.38 -17.98
N GLU A 518 -0.74 26.57 -18.12
CA GLU A 518 -0.79 25.41 -19.02
C GLU A 518 -1.83 24.39 -18.57
N VAL A 519 -1.97 24.14 -17.27
CA VAL A 519 -3.05 23.28 -16.73
C VAL A 519 -4.41 23.81 -17.14
N GLN A 520 -4.68 25.09 -16.96
CA GLN A 520 -5.94 25.71 -17.35
C GLN A 520 -6.22 25.60 -18.86
N GLN A 521 -5.19 25.77 -19.69
CA GLN A 521 -5.31 25.56 -21.14
C GLN A 521 -5.61 24.08 -21.47
N ARG A 522 -5.03 23.15 -20.73
CA ARG A 522 -5.21 21.71 -20.91
C ARG A 522 -6.61 21.27 -20.48
N ILE A 523 -7.13 21.77 -19.36
CA ILE A 523 -8.51 21.54 -18.92
C ILE A 523 -9.51 21.90 -20.04
N LYS A 524 -9.31 23.04 -20.72
CA LYS A 524 -10.15 23.47 -21.84
C LYS A 524 -10.01 22.60 -23.09
N ARG A 525 -8.88 21.94 -23.29
CA ARG A 525 -8.58 21.10 -24.47
C ARG A 525 -8.97 19.65 -24.30
N ILE A 526 -8.88 19.08 -23.09
CA ILE A 526 -9.19 17.67 -22.78
C ILE A 526 -10.56 17.25 -23.33
N PRO A 527 -11.65 18.02 -23.17
CA PRO A 527 -12.97 17.65 -23.70
C PRO A 527 -13.00 17.39 -25.22
N ASN A 528 -12.03 17.90 -25.97
CA ASN A 528 -11.95 17.71 -27.42
C ASN A 528 -11.25 16.39 -27.80
N TYR A 529 -10.72 15.63 -26.83
CA TYR A 529 -10.06 14.36 -27.03
C TYR A 529 -10.93 13.20 -26.53
N GLU A 530 -11.77 12.65 -27.39
CA GLU A 530 -12.83 11.71 -27.04
C GLU A 530 -12.31 10.47 -26.27
N LYS A 531 -11.20 9.87 -26.69
CA LYS A 531 -10.59 8.71 -26.01
C LYS A 531 -10.08 9.03 -24.61
N LEU A 532 -9.49 10.22 -24.43
CA LEU A 532 -9.02 10.66 -23.12
C LEU A 532 -10.22 10.93 -22.20
N MET A 533 -11.26 11.56 -22.74
CA MET A 533 -12.51 11.81 -22.00
C MET A 533 -13.22 10.52 -21.57
N GLU A 534 -13.18 9.48 -22.39
CA GLU A 534 -13.75 8.18 -22.03
C GLU A 534 -13.01 7.57 -20.83
N SER A 535 -11.68 7.53 -20.86
CA SER A 535 -10.85 7.09 -19.73
C SER A 535 -11.09 7.93 -18.47
N ILE A 536 -11.26 9.25 -18.61
CA ILE A 536 -11.52 10.15 -17.48
C ILE A 536 -12.92 9.89 -16.90
N ARG A 537 -13.93 9.65 -17.73
CA ARG A 537 -15.28 9.29 -17.25
C ARG A 537 -15.28 7.98 -16.46
N GLU A 538 -14.56 6.97 -16.94
CA GLU A 538 -14.41 5.70 -16.22
C GLU A 538 -13.71 5.89 -14.87
N LYS A 539 -12.63 6.67 -14.84
CA LYS A 539 -11.95 7.03 -13.58
C LYS A 539 -12.87 7.78 -12.63
N ALA A 540 -13.64 8.75 -13.13
CA ALA A 540 -14.57 9.53 -12.35
C ALA A 540 -15.64 8.64 -11.69
N ILE A 541 -16.22 7.71 -12.45
CA ILE A 541 -17.20 6.73 -11.95
C ILE A 541 -16.53 5.81 -10.90
N LYS A 542 -15.37 5.22 -11.23
CA LYS A 542 -14.66 4.30 -10.35
C LYS A 542 -14.24 4.95 -9.02
N GLN A 543 -13.88 6.21 -9.06
CA GLN A 543 -13.43 6.97 -7.88
C GLN A 543 -14.56 7.75 -7.20
N ASN A 544 -15.78 7.64 -7.70
CA ASN A 544 -16.94 8.42 -7.25
C ASN A 544 -16.64 9.93 -7.18
N LYS A 545 -15.98 10.46 -8.23
CA LYS A 545 -15.60 11.87 -8.36
C LYS A 545 -16.43 12.57 -9.43
N PRO A 546 -16.70 13.89 -9.28
CA PRO A 546 -17.27 14.70 -10.35
C PRO A 546 -16.38 14.66 -11.60
N LEU A 547 -17.02 14.62 -12.79
CA LEU A 547 -16.27 14.54 -14.06
C LEU A 547 -15.31 15.72 -14.25
N GLU A 548 -15.72 16.91 -13.87
CA GLU A 548 -14.90 18.13 -13.94
C GLU A 548 -13.63 18.01 -13.11
N LYS A 549 -13.75 17.47 -11.88
CA LYS A 549 -12.60 17.25 -11.01
C LYS A 549 -11.68 16.18 -11.59
N ALA A 550 -12.20 15.13 -12.21
CA ALA A 550 -11.40 14.12 -12.87
C ALA A 550 -10.64 14.70 -14.10
N ILE A 551 -11.25 15.62 -14.84
CA ILE A 551 -10.59 16.35 -15.94
C ILE A 551 -9.44 17.21 -15.40
N GLU A 552 -9.69 17.92 -14.31
CA GLU A 552 -8.69 18.75 -13.65
C GLU A 552 -7.51 17.91 -13.13
N ASP A 553 -7.80 16.82 -12.42
CA ASP A 553 -6.78 15.92 -11.87
C ASP A 553 -5.89 15.34 -12.99
N ASP A 554 -6.49 14.90 -14.11
CA ASP A 554 -5.73 14.41 -15.27
C ASP A 554 -4.93 15.53 -15.97
N ALA A 555 -5.48 16.74 -16.06
CA ALA A 555 -4.76 17.90 -16.60
C ALA A 555 -3.54 18.28 -15.75
N ILE A 556 -3.71 18.28 -14.43
CA ILE A 556 -2.63 18.51 -13.46
C ILE A 556 -1.59 17.40 -13.60
N TRP A 557 -1.99 16.13 -13.57
CA TRP A 557 -1.09 15.00 -13.67
C TRP A 557 -0.27 15.02 -14.97
N ILE A 558 -0.90 15.17 -16.13
CA ILE A 558 -0.22 15.22 -17.43
C ILE A 558 0.78 16.39 -17.50
N THR A 559 0.41 17.55 -16.94
CA THR A 559 1.28 18.73 -16.96
C THR A 559 2.46 18.55 -16.00
N ARG A 560 2.23 17.98 -14.81
CA ARG A 560 3.29 17.66 -13.85
C ARG A 560 4.27 16.63 -14.41
N GLU A 561 3.77 15.57 -15.07
CA GLU A 561 4.60 14.56 -15.72
C GLU A 561 5.47 15.17 -16.82
N LYS A 562 4.89 16.05 -17.67
CA LYS A 562 5.63 16.78 -18.71
C LYS A 562 6.85 17.52 -18.16
N TYR A 563 6.73 18.12 -16.99
CA TYR A 563 7.81 18.90 -16.36
C TYR A 563 8.61 18.11 -15.31
N GLY A 564 8.33 16.82 -15.12
CA GLY A 564 9.03 15.96 -14.16
C GLY A 564 8.78 16.32 -12.70
N LEU A 565 7.68 17.04 -12.40
CA LEU A 565 7.35 17.54 -11.07
C LEU A 565 6.93 16.45 -10.06
N ASP A 566 6.63 15.24 -10.52
CA ASP A 566 6.27 14.13 -9.63
C ASP A 566 7.42 13.67 -8.73
N ARG A 567 8.66 14.02 -9.12
CA ARG A 567 9.86 13.76 -8.30
C ARG A 567 10.15 14.85 -7.27
N CYS A 568 9.38 15.93 -7.29
CA CYS A 568 9.57 17.11 -6.45
C CYS A 568 8.43 17.30 -5.45
N ARG A 569 7.73 16.22 -5.10
CA ARG A 569 6.67 16.30 -4.10
C ARG A 569 7.28 16.60 -2.74
N LEU A 570 6.71 17.56 -2.03
CA LEU A 570 7.20 17.99 -0.72
C LEU A 570 7.27 16.83 0.28
N ILE A 571 6.31 15.91 0.21
CA ILE A 571 6.24 14.74 1.09
C ILE A 571 7.36 13.73 0.82
N ASP A 572 7.88 13.69 -0.41
CA ASP A 572 8.91 12.73 -0.82
C ASP A 572 10.32 13.30 -0.60
N ASP A 573 10.51 14.59 -0.90
CA ASP A 573 11.76 15.32 -0.72
C ASP A 573 11.50 16.81 -0.54
N PRO A 574 11.56 17.33 0.70
CA PRO A 574 11.37 18.76 0.98
C PRO A 574 12.41 19.66 0.30
N ASP A 575 13.62 19.16 0.11
CA ASP A 575 14.74 19.89 -0.48
C ASP A 575 14.86 19.67 -2.00
N ALA A 576 13.92 18.98 -2.64
CA ALA A 576 13.94 18.71 -4.07
C ALA A 576 14.02 20.01 -4.88
N VAL A 577 14.96 20.06 -5.80
CA VAL A 577 15.11 21.17 -6.74
C VAL A 577 14.07 21.02 -7.85
N ILE A 578 13.27 22.06 -8.06
CA ILE A 578 12.29 22.08 -9.15
C ILE A 578 13.02 22.13 -10.49
N PRO A 579 12.75 21.21 -11.44
CA PRO A 579 13.41 21.16 -12.72
C PRO A 579 12.87 22.28 -13.64
N LEU A 580 13.54 23.43 -13.64
CA LEU A 580 13.21 24.51 -14.57
C LEU A 580 13.63 24.10 -16.00
N PRO A 581 12.77 24.30 -17.02
CA PRO A 581 13.12 24.00 -18.41
C PRO A 581 14.37 24.74 -18.85
N ALA A 582 15.21 24.10 -19.69
CA ALA A 582 16.46 24.69 -20.18
C ALA A 582 16.26 25.97 -21.02
N ASP A 583 15.06 26.12 -21.59
CA ASP A 583 14.60 27.28 -22.35
C ASP A 583 13.78 28.28 -21.50
N TYR A 584 13.74 28.05 -20.18
CA TYR A 584 13.09 28.97 -19.26
C TYR A 584 13.83 30.30 -19.25
N GLN A 585 13.41 31.21 -20.12
CA GLN A 585 13.91 32.58 -20.13
C GLN A 585 13.02 33.46 -19.27
N LEU A 586 13.64 34.18 -18.36
CA LEU A 586 13.00 35.26 -17.60
C LEU A 586 12.36 36.25 -18.56
N LYS A 587 11.07 36.11 -18.85
CA LYS A 587 10.28 37.10 -19.59
C LYS A 587 9.75 38.15 -18.64
#